data_64466d7c7ff5c94dd8a391e9702d770e
#
_entry.id   64466d7c7ff5c94dd8a391e9702d770e
#
_cell.length_a   1.000
_cell.length_b   1.000
_cell.length_c   1.000
_cell.angle_alpha   90.00
_cell.angle_beta   90.00
_cell.angle_gamma   90.00
#
_symmetry.space_group_name_H-M   'P 1'
#
loop_
_entity.id
_entity.type
_entity.pdbx_description
1 polymer ?
#
loop_
_entity_poly.entity_id
_entity_poly.type
_entity_poly.pdbx_seq_one_letter_code
_entity_poly.pdbx_strand_id
1 'polypeptide(L)'
;QGIVDQEKLRLVIGPGTGLGVCGLIMSPSGWLPIAGEGGHSDFAPNTSLEFEILTLLTKKFGHVAVERILSGPGIMNLYETLCQINNKEMIYESPSEITASAVNGGNDPLAHETVQMFCKIFGSVAGSMALTVGALGGVYITSDLVRNFLDLFVASEFQKSFESKGRLKPVLEDIPVYLSKKKNMGLIGTVYQINNQWIQKGFKI
;
A
#
# COMPACT_ATOMS: atom_id res chain seq x y z
N GLN A 1 8.09 -18.36 0.24
CA GLN A 1 8.19 -18.03 -1.21
C GLN A 1 7.13 -18.87 -1.93
N GLY A 2 5.93 -18.26 -2.12
CA GLY A 2 4.82 -18.93 -2.80
C GLY A 2 5.12 -19.19 -4.29
N ILE A 3 4.55 -20.26 -4.85
CA ILE A 3 4.66 -20.58 -6.28
C ILE A 3 3.61 -19.74 -7.03
N VAL A 4 4.06 -18.95 -8.02
CA VAL A 4 3.17 -18.16 -8.86
C VAL A 4 2.33 -19.08 -9.73
N ASP A 5 1.04 -19.17 -9.43
CA ASP A 5 0.07 -19.75 -10.36
C ASP A 5 -0.31 -18.66 -11.39
N GLN A 6 0.07 -18.90 -12.65
CA GLN A 6 -0.09 -17.90 -13.71
C GLN A 6 -1.56 -17.63 -14.09
N GLU A 7 -2.48 -18.51 -13.75
CA GLU A 7 -3.91 -18.39 -14.09
C GLU A 7 -4.73 -17.70 -13.00
N LYS A 8 -4.17 -17.60 -11.77
CA LYS A 8 -4.88 -17.00 -10.64
C LYS A 8 -4.86 -15.48 -10.67
N LEU A 9 -5.91 -14.88 -10.10
CA LEU A 9 -6.04 -13.43 -9.95
C LEU A 9 -4.84 -12.84 -9.20
N ARG A 10 -4.39 -11.69 -9.64
CA ARG A 10 -3.32 -10.89 -9.04
C ARG A 10 -3.86 -9.59 -8.50
N LEU A 11 -3.26 -9.10 -7.42
CA LEU A 11 -3.51 -7.77 -6.90
C LEU A 11 -2.34 -6.86 -7.28
N VAL A 12 -2.64 -5.69 -7.84
CA VAL A 12 -1.70 -4.58 -7.97
C VAL A 12 -2.10 -3.49 -7.00
N ILE A 13 -1.18 -3.08 -6.15
CA ILE A 13 -1.42 -2.05 -5.14
C ILE A 13 -0.23 -1.09 -5.09
N GLY A 14 -0.49 0.22 -4.98
CA GLY A 14 0.58 1.20 -5.04
C GLY A 14 0.26 2.51 -4.33
N PRO A 15 0.84 2.73 -3.13
CA PRO A 15 0.83 4.05 -2.53
C PRO A 15 1.70 5.04 -3.31
N GLY A 16 1.15 6.22 -3.57
CA GLY A 16 1.78 7.33 -4.28
C GLY A 16 1.19 8.64 -3.79
N THR A 17 0.66 9.49 -4.67
CA THR A 17 -0.16 10.68 -4.29
C THR A 17 -1.47 10.26 -3.64
N GLY A 18 -1.97 9.07 -3.98
CA GLY A 18 -3.07 8.36 -3.37
C GLY A 18 -2.72 6.89 -3.20
N LEU A 19 -3.75 6.01 -3.07
CA LEU A 19 -3.58 4.56 -3.01
C LEU A 19 -4.32 3.88 -4.17
N GLY A 20 -3.58 3.54 -5.23
CA GLY A 20 -4.12 2.77 -6.34
C GLY A 20 -4.26 1.28 -5.99
N VAL A 21 -5.41 0.69 -6.36
CA VAL A 21 -5.70 -0.73 -6.16
C VAL A 21 -6.39 -1.27 -7.41
N CYS A 22 -5.89 -2.39 -7.93
CA CYS A 22 -6.46 -3.03 -9.12
C CYS A 22 -6.27 -4.54 -9.06
N GLY A 23 -7.32 -5.31 -9.37
CA GLY A 23 -7.20 -6.74 -9.64
C GLY A 23 -6.76 -6.97 -11.10
N LEU A 24 -6.04 -8.07 -11.35
CA LEU A 24 -5.75 -8.54 -12.71
C LEU A 24 -6.22 -9.98 -12.85
N ILE A 25 -7.09 -10.23 -13.81
CA ILE A 25 -7.57 -11.57 -14.14
C ILE A 25 -7.06 -12.00 -15.53
N MET A 26 -6.64 -13.25 -15.64
CA MET A 26 -6.24 -13.81 -16.93
C MET A 26 -7.50 -14.11 -17.76
N SER A 27 -7.48 -13.71 -19.02
CA SER A 27 -8.48 -14.03 -20.03
C SER A 27 -7.82 -14.61 -21.27
N PRO A 28 -8.57 -15.21 -22.20
CA PRO A 28 -8.02 -15.68 -23.48
C PRO A 28 -7.30 -14.58 -24.30
N SER A 29 -7.63 -13.30 -24.03
CA SER A 29 -7.06 -12.14 -24.70
C SER A 29 -5.92 -11.48 -23.91
N GLY A 30 -5.48 -12.06 -22.80
CA GLY A 30 -4.46 -11.55 -21.89
C GLY A 30 -5.03 -11.04 -20.58
N TRP A 31 -4.23 -10.27 -19.86
CA TRP A 31 -4.60 -9.72 -18.54
C TRP A 31 -5.64 -8.61 -18.66
N LEU A 32 -6.76 -8.77 -17.94
CA LEU A 32 -7.81 -7.76 -17.82
C LEU A 32 -7.74 -7.10 -16.45
N PRO A 33 -7.68 -5.76 -16.38
CA PRO A 33 -7.76 -5.04 -15.11
C PRO A 33 -9.20 -5.07 -14.58
N ILE A 34 -9.33 -5.34 -13.28
CA ILE A 34 -10.54 -5.15 -12.50
C ILE A 34 -10.33 -3.84 -11.76
N ALA A 35 -10.80 -2.75 -12.35
CA ALA A 35 -10.69 -1.42 -11.77
C ALA A 35 -11.53 -1.29 -10.51
N GLY A 36 -11.02 -0.55 -9.52
CA GLY A 36 -11.73 -0.28 -8.28
C GLY A 36 -11.04 0.82 -7.49
N GLU A 37 -11.76 1.36 -6.52
CA GLU A 37 -11.30 2.42 -5.61
C GLU A 37 -10.99 1.84 -4.22
N GLY A 38 -10.21 0.75 -4.18
CA GLY A 38 -9.88 0.07 -2.92
C GLY A 38 -9.13 0.93 -1.91
N GLY A 39 -8.43 2.00 -2.37
CA GLY A 39 -7.81 2.99 -1.50
C GLY A 39 -8.80 3.77 -0.63
N HIS A 40 -10.07 3.81 -1.02
CA HIS A 40 -11.15 4.47 -0.29
C HIS A 40 -11.91 3.56 0.67
N SER A 41 -11.49 2.30 0.84
CA SER A 41 -12.04 1.44 1.90
C SER A 41 -11.67 1.98 3.29
N ASP A 42 -12.46 1.62 4.30
CA ASP A 42 -12.27 2.07 5.67
C ASP A 42 -10.92 1.60 6.24
N PHE A 43 -10.25 2.47 6.98
CA PHE A 43 -9.10 2.07 7.78
C PHE A 43 -9.55 1.24 8.99
N ALA A 44 -9.08 0.01 9.05
CA ALA A 44 -9.36 -0.93 10.15
C ALA A 44 -8.10 -1.07 11.04
N PRO A 45 -8.05 -0.43 12.22
CA PRO A 45 -6.93 -0.51 13.15
C PRO A 45 -6.84 -1.89 13.80
N ASN A 46 -5.62 -2.36 14.06
CA ASN A 46 -5.33 -3.66 14.68
C ASN A 46 -4.63 -3.55 16.04
N THR A 47 -4.19 -2.36 16.44
CA THR A 47 -3.47 -2.12 17.70
C THR A 47 -4.00 -0.89 18.40
N SER A 48 -3.75 -0.77 19.73
CA SER A 48 -4.17 0.41 20.51
C SER A 48 -3.66 1.71 19.90
N LEU A 49 -2.41 1.76 19.45
CA LEU A 49 -1.85 2.95 18.78
C LEU A 49 -2.57 3.26 17.47
N GLU A 50 -2.90 2.25 16.67
CA GLU A 50 -3.67 2.44 15.44
C GLU A 50 -5.10 2.94 15.72
N PHE A 51 -5.73 2.56 16.85
CA PHE A 51 -7.01 3.13 17.29
C PHE A 51 -6.90 4.59 17.70
N GLU A 52 -5.81 4.99 18.37
CA GLU A 52 -5.54 6.40 18.68
C GLU A 52 -5.35 7.22 17.40
N ILE A 53 -4.56 6.71 16.46
CA ILE A 53 -4.36 7.30 15.13
C ILE A 53 -5.71 7.49 14.42
N LEU A 54 -6.54 6.44 14.34
CA LEU A 54 -7.87 6.52 13.75
C LEU A 54 -8.73 7.59 14.43
N THR A 55 -8.70 7.66 15.76
CA THR A 55 -9.48 8.64 16.53
C THR A 55 -9.11 10.08 16.16
N LEU A 56 -7.82 10.37 16.05
CA LEU A 56 -7.32 11.71 15.69
C LEU A 56 -7.62 12.04 14.23
N LEU A 57 -7.40 11.09 13.32
CA LEU A 57 -7.72 11.27 11.91
C LEU A 57 -9.23 11.43 11.66
N THR A 58 -10.08 10.74 12.43
CA THR A 58 -11.53 10.91 12.35
C THR A 58 -11.96 12.33 12.75
N LYS A 59 -11.34 12.92 13.76
CA LYS A 59 -11.59 14.33 14.12
C LYS A 59 -11.21 15.28 12.98
N LYS A 60 -10.16 14.96 12.22
CA LYS A 60 -9.66 15.79 11.12
C LYS A 60 -10.49 15.63 9.83
N PHE A 61 -10.90 14.42 9.49
CA PHE A 61 -11.46 14.08 8.18
C PHE A 61 -12.91 13.60 8.20
N GLY A 62 -13.47 13.28 9.37
CA GLY A 62 -14.75 12.59 9.51
C GLY A 62 -14.61 11.11 9.17
N HIS A 63 -14.50 10.79 7.88
CA HIS A 63 -14.21 9.45 7.37
C HIS A 63 -12.72 9.25 7.11
N VAL A 64 -12.18 8.10 7.53
CA VAL A 64 -10.76 7.75 7.34
C VAL A 64 -10.63 6.55 6.41
N ALA A 65 -10.46 6.84 5.12
CA ALA A 65 -10.07 5.84 4.14
C ALA A 65 -8.61 5.41 4.33
N VAL A 66 -8.26 4.19 3.91
CA VAL A 66 -6.86 3.70 4.00
C VAL A 66 -5.87 4.59 3.26
N GLU A 67 -6.29 5.27 2.19
CA GLU A 67 -5.48 6.26 1.46
C GLU A 67 -5.04 7.44 2.33
N ARG A 68 -5.84 7.82 3.36
CA ARG A 68 -5.46 8.88 4.32
C ARG A 68 -4.21 8.54 5.13
N ILE A 69 -3.79 7.28 5.06
CA ILE A 69 -2.61 6.74 5.74
C ILE A 69 -1.59 6.25 4.71
N LEU A 70 -2.03 5.51 3.70
CA LEU A 70 -1.17 4.84 2.73
C LEU A 70 -0.99 5.67 1.45
N SER A 71 -0.42 6.86 1.60
CA SER A 71 -0.06 7.76 0.51
C SER A 71 1.03 8.72 0.96
N GLY A 72 1.55 9.57 0.05
CA GLY A 72 2.45 10.66 0.43
C GLY A 72 1.82 11.58 1.47
N PRO A 73 0.63 12.18 1.20
CA PRO A 73 -0.12 12.91 2.24
C PRO A 73 -0.40 12.09 3.49
N GLY A 74 -0.58 10.77 3.35
CA GLY A 74 -0.78 9.84 4.45
C GLY A 74 0.41 9.72 5.40
N ILE A 75 1.63 9.79 4.88
CA ILE A 75 2.85 9.85 5.72
C ILE A 75 2.83 11.11 6.59
N MET A 76 2.41 12.27 6.03
CA MET A 76 2.24 13.50 6.82
C MET A 76 1.18 13.32 7.91
N ASN A 77 0.03 12.75 7.57
CA ASN A 77 -1.04 12.51 8.54
C ASN A 77 -0.60 11.59 9.68
N LEU A 78 0.15 10.51 9.38
CA LEU A 78 0.72 9.63 10.39
C LEU A 78 1.72 10.36 11.28
N TYR A 79 2.64 11.13 10.69
CA TYR A 79 3.66 11.88 11.42
C TYR A 79 3.02 12.91 12.35
N GLU A 80 2.10 13.73 11.84
CA GLU A 80 1.33 14.68 12.63
C GLU A 80 0.63 14.01 13.82
N THR A 81 -0.02 12.87 13.55
CA THR A 81 -0.76 12.14 14.58
C THR A 81 0.18 11.56 15.66
N LEU A 82 1.32 11.01 15.25
CA LEU A 82 2.33 10.50 16.18
C LEU A 82 2.97 11.63 17.00
N CYS A 83 3.19 12.80 16.40
CA CYS A 83 3.64 13.98 17.13
C CYS A 83 2.62 14.39 18.20
N GLN A 84 1.32 14.44 17.86
CA GLN A 84 0.25 14.77 18.81
C GLN A 84 0.17 13.76 19.95
N ILE A 85 0.22 12.45 19.67
CA ILE A 85 0.20 11.38 20.68
C ILE A 85 1.38 11.51 21.64
N ASN A 86 2.56 11.86 21.14
CA ASN A 86 3.79 11.99 21.93
C ASN A 86 4.02 13.40 22.51
N ASN A 87 3.07 14.34 22.34
CA ASN A 87 3.20 15.74 22.77
C ASN A 87 4.49 16.39 22.22
N LYS A 88 4.78 16.18 20.95
CA LYS A 88 5.91 16.75 20.22
C LYS A 88 5.43 17.70 19.13
N GLU A 89 6.25 18.70 18.82
CA GLU A 89 6.01 19.55 17.66
C GLU A 89 6.45 18.86 16.38
N MET A 90 5.76 19.14 15.28
CA MET A 90 6.19 18.70 13.95
C MET A 90 7.41 19.53 13.52
N ILE A 91 8.44 18.83 13.03
CA ILE A 91 9.67 19.48 12.52
C ILE A 91 9.83 19.31 11.01
N TYR A 92 8.98 18.48 10.36
CA TYR A 92 8.99 18.27 8.91
C TYR A 92 7.67 18.73 8.29
N GLU A 93 7.77 19.33 7.10
CA GLU A 93 6.63 19.88 6.36
C GLU A 93 6.30 19.07 5.09
N SER A 94 7.11 18.06 4.77
CA SER A 94 6.90 17.24 3.58
C SER A 94 7.14 15.74 3.84
N PRO A 95 6.43 14.85 3.09
CA PRO A 95 6.66 13.40 3.18
C PRO A 95 8.11 13.00 2.85
N SER A 96 8.76 13.75 1.97
CA SER A 96 10.14 13.49 1.57
C SER A 96 11.14 13.76 2.68
N GLU A 97 10.93 14.81 3.49
CA GLU A 97 11.76 15.09 4.66
C GLU A 97 11.63 14.01 5.73
N ILE A 98 10.39 13.57 6.01
CA ILE A 98 10.11 12.49 6.98
C ILE A 98 10.81 11.19 6.53
N THR A 99 10.62 10.79 5.27
CA THR A 99 11.22 9.55 4.75
C THR A 99 12.75 9.64 4.68
N ALA A 100 13.31 10.79 4.30
CA ALA A 100 14.75 11.00 4.28
C ALA A 100 15.35 10.93 5.70
N SER A 101 14.70 11.56 6.70
CA SER A 101 15.12 11.48 8.10
C SER A 101 15.05 10.02 8.60
N ALA A 102 13.98 9.31 8.31
CA ALA A 102 13.82 7.91 8.72
C ALA A 102 14.93 6.99 8.16
N VAL A 103 15.35 7.20 6.89
CA VAL A 103 16.37 6.38 6.21
C VAL A 103 17.79 6.72 6.71
N ASN A 104 18.08 8.00 6.90
CA ASN A 104 19.45 8.44 7.20
C ASN A 104 19.81 8.37 8.70
N GLY A 105 18.95 7.77 9.54
CA GLY A 105 19.16 7.75 10.98
C GLY A 105 19.10 9.15 11.59
N GLY A 106 18.20 10.00 11.05
CA GLY A 106 17.97 11.36 11.53
C GLY A 106 17.63 11.43 13.01
N ASN A 107 17.77 12.61 13.61
CA ASN A 107 17.60 12.83 15.04
C ASN A 107 16.11 12.77 15.50
N ASP A 108 15.18 12.46 14.61
CA ASP A 108 13.76 12.34 14.94
C ASP A 108 13.29 10.87 14.94
N PRO A 109 13.15 10.26 16.12
CA PRO A 109 12.61 8.89 16.23
C PRO A 109 11.21 8.74 15.67
N LEU A 110 10.38 9.80 15.70
CA LEU A 110 9.01 9.76 15.20
C LEU A 110 8.96 9.66 13.67
N ALA A 111 9.94 10.20 12.95
CA ALA A 111 10.05 9.99 11.51
C ALA A 111 10.26 8.52 11.18
N HIS A 112 11.13 7.83 11.89
CA HIS A 112 11.35 6.39 11.73
C HIS A 112 10.11 5.59 12.11
N GLU A 113 9.49 5.89 13.24
CA GLU A 113 8.25 5.25 13.71
C GLU A 113 7.11 5.44 12.69
N THR A 114 7.00 6.63 12.08
CA THR A 114 6.02 6.92 11.02
C THR A 114 6.17 5.97 9.84
N VAL A 115 7.40 5.79 9.34
CA VAL A 115 7.66 4.89 8.21
C VAL A 115 7.40 3.43 8.59
N GLN A 116 7.77 3.00 9.80
CA GLN A 116 7.48 1.65 10.30
C GLN A 116 5.97 1.42 10.42
N MET A 117 5.22 2.38 10.97
CA MET A 117 3.76 2.30 11.07
C MET A 117 3.10 2.24 9.69
N PHE A 118 3.55 3.08 8.75
CA PHE A 118 3.11 3.02 7.35
C PHE A 118 3.31 1.62 6.76
N CYS A 119 4.50 1.03 6.89
CA CYS A 119 4.80 -0.29 6.35
C CYS A 119 3.93 -1.39 6.99
N LYS A 120 3.73 -1.33 8.30
CA LYS A 120 2.91 -2.27 9.05
C LYS A 120 1.45 -2.21 8.62
N ILE A 121 0.86 -1.01 8.56
CA ILE A 121 -0.52 -0.80 8.08
C ILE A 121 -0.64 -1.25 6.63
N PHE A 122 0.35 -0.94 5.78
CA PHE A 122 0.36 -1.34 4.38
C PHE A 122 0.32 -2.87 4.22
N GLY A 123 1.10 -3.60 5.01
CA GLY A 123 1.03 -5.06 5.04
C GLY A 123 -0.37 -5.57 5.38
N SER A 124 -0.97 -5.05 6.45
CA SER A 124 -2.32 -5.43 6.87
C SER A 124 -3.36 -5.16 5.78
N VAL A 125 -3.34 -3.98 5.17
CA VAL A 125 -4.28 -3.59 4.11
C VAL A 125 -4.08 -4.46 2.86
N ALA A 126 -2.84 -4.64 2.41
CA ALA A 126 -2.53 -5.48 1.25
C ALA A 126 -3.00 -6.94 1.45
N GLY A 127 -2.81 -7.50 2.66
CA GLY A 127 -3.30 -8.83 3.00
C GLY A 127 -4.83 -8.93 2.99
N SER A 128 -5.54 -7.92 3.52
CA SER A 128 -7.01 -7.87 3.48
C SER A 128 -7.52 -7.79 2.04
N MET A 129 -6.92 -6.92 1.22
CA MET A 129 -7.30 -6.79 -0.20
C MET A 129 -6.99 -8.05 -0.99
N ALA A 130 -5.86 -8.71 -0.73
CA ALA A 130 -5.51 -9.98 -1.38
C ALA A 130 -6.57 -11.06 -1.10
N LEU A 131 -7.05 -11.17 0.15
CA LEU A 131 -8.13 -12.09 0.51
C LEU A 131 -9.46 -11.67 -0.14
N THR A 132 -9.78 -10.39 -0.15
CA THR A 132 -11.05 -9.86 -0.68
C THR A 132 -11.22 -10.17 -2.16
N VAL A 133 -10.16 -10.02 -2.95
CA VAL A 133 -10.21 -10.29 -4.39
C VAL A 133 -9.77 -11.71 -4.77
N GLY A 134 -9.28 -12.51 -3.82
CA GLY A 134 -8.77 -13.86 -4.09
C GLY A 134 -7.45 -13.85 -4.87
N ALA A 135 -6.52 -12.93 -4.57
CA ALA A 135 -5.28 -12.71 -5.30
C ALA A 135 -4.22 -13.80 -5.06
N LEU A 136 -4.59 -15.07 -5.28
CA LEU A 136 -3.69 -16.22 -5.09
C LEU A 136 -2.53 -16.26 -6.10
N GLY A 137 -2.61 -15.47 -7.19
CA GLY A 137 -1.54 -15.32 -8.17
C GLY A 137 -0.46 -14.30 -7.78
N GLY A 138 -0.59 -13.68 -6.60
CA GLY A 138 0.40 -12.76 -6.05
C GLY A 138 -0.06 -11.32 -5.90
N VAL A 139 0.66 -10.59 -5.05
CA VAL A 139 0.51 -9.16 -4.83
C VAL A 139 1.68 -8.41 -5.43
N TYR A 140 1.41 -7.42 -6.27
CA TYR A 140 2.40 -6.63 -6.99
C TYR A 140 2.36 -5.18 -6.49
N ILE A 141 3.37 -4.78 -5.74
CA ILE A 141 3.49 -3.42 -5.23
C ILE A 141 4.17 -2.55 -6.30
N THR A 142 3.49 -1.47 -6.70
CA THR A 142 3.99 -0.49 -7.67
C THR A 142 4.02 0.89 -7.04
N SER A 143 5.15 1.27 -6.43
CA SER A 143 5.22 2.50 -5.64
C SER A 143 6.57 3.19 -5.78
N ASP A 144 6.56 4.41 -6.30
CA ASP A 144 7.74 5.28 -6.27
C ASP A 144 8.01 5.77 -4.85
N LEU A 145 6.96 5.95 -4.04
CA LEU A 145 7.06 6.38 -2.66
C LEU A 145 7.83 5.36 -1.80
N VAL A 146 7.47 4.07 -1.86
CA VAL A 146 8.13 2.99 -1.10
C VAL A 146 9.60 2.84 -1.48
N ARG A 147 9.97 3.15 -2.73
CA ARG A 147 11.38 3.11 -3.14
C ARG A 147 12.27 4.12 -2.43
N ASN A 148 11.72 5.22 -1.92
CA ASN A 148 12.50 6.21 -1.17
C ASN A 148 13.00 5.68 0.18
N PHE A 149 12.38 4.61 0.70
CA PHE A 149 12.76 3.95 1.96
C PHE A 149 12.79 2.42 1.82
N LEU A 150 13.29 1.92 0.68
CA LEU A 150 13.26 0.51 0.31
C LEU A 150 13.85 -0.42 1.38
N ASP A 151 15.01 -0.08 1.92
CA ASP A 151 15.68 -0.93 2.92
C ASP A 151 14.88 -1.01 4.22
N LEU A 152 14.28 0.10 4.65
CA LEU A 152 13.36 0.11 5.79
C LEU A 152 12.10 -0.71 5.49
N PHE A 153 11.56 -0.62 4.27
CA PHE A 153 10.40 -1.41 3.87
C PHE A 153 10.69 -2.91 3.93
N VAL A 154 11.82 -3.35 3.38
CA VAL A 154 12.23 -4.77 3.39
C VAL A 154 12.47 -5.28 4.81
N ALA A 155 13.01 -4.45 5.70
CA ALA A 155 13.27 -4.80 7.10
C ALA A 155 12.05 -4.61 8.02
N SER A 156 10.92 -4.06 7.50
CA SER A 156 9.74 -3.70 8.30
C SER A 156 8.86 -4.91 8.67
N GLU A 157 7.83 -4.63 9.47
CA GLU A 157 6.77 -5.61 9.78
C GLU A 157 5.73 -5.80 8.65
N PHE A 158 5.98 -5.31 7.42
CA PHE A 158 5.05 -5.44 6.30
C PHE A 158 4.62 -6.90 6.10
N GLN A 159 5.57 -7.82 5.90
CA GLN A 159 5.27 -9.24 5.63
C GLN A 159 4.50 -9.89 6.78
N LYS A 160 4.95 -9.66 8.01
CA LYS A 160 4.29 -10.17 9.21
C LYS A 160 2.84 -9.68 9.31
N SER A 161 2.59 -8.41 9.00
CA SER A 161 1.24 -7.81 9.03
C SER A 161 0.37 -8.29 7.86
N PHE A 162 0.96 -8.49 6.69
CA PHE A 162 0.31 -9.10 5.52
C PHE A 162 -0.25 -10.48 5.86
N GLU A 163 0.54 -11.32 6.50
CA GLU A 163 0.19 -12.69 6.86
C GLU A 163 -0.72 -12.77 8.10
N SER A 164 -0.78 -11.71 8.92
CA SER A 164 -1.55 -11.70 10.18
C SER A 164 -3.06 -11.62 9.94
N LYS A 165 -3.63 -12.72 9.40
CA LYS A 165 -5.06 -12.85 9.06
C LYS A 165 -5.74 -14.03 9.78
N GLY A 166 -5.32 -14.28 11.03
CA GLY A 166 -5.91 -15.31 11.88
C GLY A 166 -5.88 -16.69 11.21
N ARG A 167 -7.02 -17.35 11.10
CA ARG A 167 -7.12 -18.70 10.50
C ARG A 167 -6.73 -18.76 9.02
N LEU A 168 -6.70 -17.62 8.32
CA LEU A 168 -6.30 -17.54 6.91
C LEU A 168 -4.81 -17.22 6.71
N LYS A 169 -4.03 -17.15 7.81
CA LYS A 169 -2.58 -16.94 7.73
C LYS A 169 -1.87 -17.91 6.76
N PRO A 170 -2.13 -19.22 6.77
CA PRO A 170 -1.48 -20.15 5.84
C PRO A 170 -1.73 -19.81 4.36
N VAL A 171 -2.90 -19.28 4.03
CA VAL A 171 -3.22 -18.84 2.66
C VAL A 171 -2.36 -17.63 2.27
N LEU A 172 -2.16 -16.68 3.19
CA LEU A 172 -1.34 -15.49 2.93
C LEU A 172 0.16 -15.82 2.83
N GLU A 173 0.65 -16.81 3.59
CA GLU A 173 2.03 -17.29 3.52
C GLU A 173 2.37 -17.87 2.13
N ASP A 174 1.37 -18.44 1.44
CA ASP A 174 1.53 -18.99 0.09
C ASP A 174 1.42 -17.93 -1.02
N ILE A 175 0.92 -16.72 -0.72
CA ILE A 175 0.79 -15.64 -1.70
C ILE A 175 2.12 -14.87 -1.84
N PRO A 176 2.78 -14.91 -3.01
CA PRO A 176 4.00 -14.16 -3.23
C PRO A 176 3.73 -12.66 -3.31
N VAL A 177 4.58 -11.86 -2.67
CA VAL A 177 4.55 -10.40 -2.74
C VAL A 177 5.77 -9.89 -3.49
N TYR A 178 5.54 -9.06 -4.49
CA TYR A 178 6.59 -8.49 -5.34
C TYR A 178 6.56 -6.97 -5.28
N LEU A 179 7.73 -6.36 -5.12
CA LEU A 179 7.90 -4.92 -5.28
C LEU A 179 8.56 -4.62 -6.63
N SER A 180 7.88 -3.83 -7.46
CA SER A 180 8.43 -3.41 -8.75
C SER A 180 9.62 -2.46 -8.57
N LYS A 181 10.76 -2.80 -9.17
CA LYS A 181 11.94 -1.93 -9.24
C LYS A 181 11.87 -0.91 -10.39
N LYS A 182 10.95 -1.07 -11.33
CA LYS A 182 10.80 -0.15 -12.47
C LYS A 182 10.09 1.13 -12.02
N LYS A 183 10.60 2.26 -12.49
CA LYS A 183 9.95 3.57 -12.34
C LYS A 183 8.81 3.74 -13.37
N ASN A 184 7.90 4.65 -13.09
CA ASN A 184 6.84 5.05 -14.01
C ASN A 184 5.95 3.88 -14.47
N MET A 185 5.65 2.92 -13.58
CA MET A 185 4.85 1.75 -13.93
C MET A 185 3.45 2.13 -14.46
N GLY A 186 2.86 3.21 -13.97
CA GLY A 186 1.59 3.73 -14.48
C GLY A 186 1.69 4.10 -15.98
N LEU A 187 2.73 4.83 -16.37
CA LEU A 187 2.96 5.19 -17.77
C LEU A 187 3.19 3.94 -18.65
N ILE A 188 3.99 2.99 -18.18
CA ILE A 188 4.23 1.73 -18.90
C ILE A 188 2.91 0.97 -19.08
N GLY A 189 2.08 0.90 -18.03
CA GLY A 189 0.76 0.26 -18.08
C GLY A 189 -0.18 0.95 -19.06
N THR A 190 -0.19 2.28 -19.11
CA THR A 190 -0.99 3.06 -20.07
C THR A 190 -0.57 2.78 -21.52
N VAL A 191 0.75 2.75 -21.80
CA VAL A 191 1.26 2.41 -23.15
C VAL A 191 0.86 0.98 -23.53
N TYR A 192 1.00 0.03 -22.59
CA TYR A 192 0.57 -1.36 -22.83
C TYR A 192 -0.93 -1.43 -23.15
N GLN A 193 -1.75 -0.71 -22.38
CA GLN A 193 -3.21 -0.70 -22.56
C GLN A 193 -3.63 -0.09 -23.89
N ILE A 194 -3.01 1.01 -24.33
CA ILE A 194 -3.25 1.64 -25.65
C ILE A 194 -2.94 0.67 -26.78
N ASN A 195 -1.87 -0.12 -26.65
CA ASN A 195 -1.48 -1.11 -27.66
C ASN A 195 -2.28 -2.43 -27.57
N ASN A 196 -3.10 -2.59 -26.53
CA ASN A 196 -3.90 -3.79 -26.35
C ASN A 196 -5.05 -3.79 -27.37
N GLN A 197 -5.19 -4.88 -28.15
CA GLN A 197 -6.22 -5.06 -29.19
C GLN A 197 -7.66 -4.91 -28.68
N TRP A 198 -7.89 -4.99 -27.35
CA TRP A 198 -9.19 -4.79 -26.74
C TRP A 198 -9.69 -3.35 -26.88
N ILE A 199 -8.83 -2.34 -26.68
CA ILE A 199 -9.19 -0.93 -26.89
C ILE A 199 -9.41 -0.66 -28.37
N GLN A 200 -8.61 -1.25 -29.24
CA GLN A 200 -8.76 -1.12 -30.70
C GLN A 200 -10.08 -1.69 -31.23
N LYS A 201 -10.73 -2.61 -30.51
CA LYS A 201 -12.04 -3.20 -30.86
C LYS A 201 -13.25 -2.43 -30.30
N GLY A 202 -13.06 -1.23 -29.76
CA GLY A 202 -14.15 -0.33 -29.40
C GLY A 202 -14.90 -0.69 -28.11
N PHE A 203 -14.31 -1.45 -27.19
CA PHE A 203 -14.83 -1.59 -25.82
C PHE A 203 -14.65 -0.27 -25.08
N LYS A 204 -15.73 0.50 -24.92
CA LYS A 204 -15.77 1.63 -23.99
C LYS A 204 -15.77 1.07 -22.57
N ILE A 205 -14.80 1.50 -21.77
CA ILE A 205 -14.80 1.34 -20.31
C ILE A 205 -15.92 2.20 -19.73
#